data_dc5099b323311d2b42f0452e81008192
#
_entry.id   dc5099b323311d2b42f0452e81008192
#
_cell.length_a   1.000
_cell.length_b   1.000
_cell.length_c   1.000
_cell.angle_alpha   90.00
_cell.angle_beta   90.00
_cell.angle_gamma   90.00
#
_symmetry.space_group_name_H-M   'P 1'
#
loop_
_entity.id
_entity.type
_entity.pdbx_description
1 polymer ?
#
loop_
_entity_poly.entity_id
_entity_poly.type
_entity_poly.pdbx_seq_one_letter_code
_entity_poly.pdbx_strand_id
1 'polypeptide(L)'
;MQSSVEHLEGLTHKLTVEVPAERLDQEVEKRLKDIRPRIRIDGFRPGKVPPAVVKQKYGDSVRQDVLGEIIDETYREAIKDGGYAPAASPQIELVSGMAANEPVKYIATFEVMPEVNVQGLDSISITLPHTTIGDKDVDDMITTLRRQQGAFVEADKAAEDGDRVTVDFVGRIDDVAFDGGSGENVNFIIGNGQMLPDFEQGLRGGKAGEERTFDVHFPEDYHGKDVAGKTAQFTATVKKVEQLNLPEVDGTFIQAFGIKDGDVNAFRKAIYDNMARELKNAMLRIRRAYMFDALLEKNAEQPIAEGMVRNEIARMAREMQLERQIPDAKAREELATRVFDEAARGRVRLSLLINKLFEERKPELDKARVEERIQSIATTYEDPQEVINFYNNDRDARTNLEAAILEEQLIDQLYEQAQVSEEEKTFQEVMALGQQRG
;
A
#
# COMPACT_ATOMS: atom_id res chain seq x y z
N MET A 1 -15.40 36.04 23.58
CA MET A 1 -14.33 35.64 22.63
C MET A 1 -14.26 36.68 21.53
N GLN A 2 -13.07 37.12 21.16
CA GLN A 2 -12.82 37.91 19.94
C GLN A 2 -12.01 37.08 18.99
N SER A 3 -12.38 37.06 17.71
CA SER A 3 -11.65 36.34 16.68
C SER A 3 -11.49 37.18 15.43
N SER A 4 -10.36 37.06 14.76
CA SER A 4 -10.08 37.67 13.46
C SER A 4 -9.39 36.70 12.56
N VAL A 5 -9.79 36.67 11.28
CA VAL A 5 -9.19 35.80 10.28
C VAL A 5 -8.51 36.67 9.22
N GLU A 6 -7.29 36.32 8.90
CA GLU A 6 -6.50 36.93 7.84
C GLU A 6 -6.21 35.85 6.78
N HIS A 7 -6.49 36.16 5.52
CA HIS A 7 -6.08 35.31 4.41
C HIS A 7 -4.60 35.60 4.10
N LEU A 8 -3.78 34.55 4.09
CA LEU A 8 -2.36 34.66 3.77
C LEU A 8 -2.12 34.39 2.27
N GLU A 9 -1.58 33.27 1.94
CA GLU A 9 -1.27 32.88 0.57
C GLU A 9 -1.94 31.55 0.23
N GLY A 10 -2.47 31.41 -0.98
CA GLY A 10 -3.09 30.20 -1.47
C GLY A 10 -4.32 29.79 -0.63
N LEU A 11 -4.29 28.62 -0.01
CA LEU A 11 -5.37 28.09 0.83
C LEU A 11 -5.21 28.44 2.30
N THR A 12 -4.13 29.12 2.67
CA THR A 12 -3.71 29.33 4.06
C THR A 12 -4.41 30.54 4.70
N HIS A 13 -4.96 30.31 5.87
CA HIS A 13 -5.62 31.30 6.70
C HIS A 13 -4.98 31.35 8.09
N LYS A 14 -4.95 32.53 8.67
CA LYS A 14 -4.46 32.79 10.03
C LYS A 14 -5.60 33.31 10.88
N LEU A 15 -6.03 32.50 11.83
CA LEU A 15 -7.04 32.86 12.80
C LEU A 15 -6.35 33.30 14.11
N THR A 16 -6.61 34.51 14.56
CA THR A 16 -6.21 34.99 15.87
C THR A 16 -7.43 34.99 16.78
N VAL A 17 -7.31 34.33 17.92
CA VAL A 17 -8.40 34.26 18.91
C VAL A 17 -7.91 34.81 20.26
N GLU A 18 -8.75 35.60 20.88
CA GLU A 18 -8.54 36.10 22.24
C GLU A 18 -9.74 35.74 23.12
N VAL A 19 -9.45 35.02 24.21
CA VAL A 19 -10.44 34.56 25.20
C VAL A 19 -10.16 35.26 26.52
N PRO A 20 -11.16 35.87 27.18
CA PRO A 20 -10.97 36.51 28.47
C PRO A 20 -10.39 35.55 29.52
N ALA A 21 -9.51 36.07 30.39
CA ALA A 21 -8.85 35.27 31.44
C ALA A 21 -9.86 34.59 32.37
N GLU A 22 -10.99 35.27 32.65
CA GLU A 22 -12.03 34.77 33.52
C GLU A 22 -12.61 33.44 33.07
N ARG A 23 -12.71 33.21 31.76
CA ARG A 23 -13.24 31.94 31.22
C ARG A 23 -12.30 30.76 31.55
N LEU A 24 -10.98 30.93 31.33
CA LEU A 24 -10.01 29.92 31.69
C LEU A 24 -9.96 29.69 33.20
N ASP A 25 -9.88 30.74 33.97
CA ASP A 25 -9.75 30.64 35.43
C ASP A 25 -10.98 29.96 36.07
N GLN A 26 -12.20 30.27 35.60
CA GLN A 26 -13.44 29.61 36.06
C GLN A 26 -13.45 28.10 35.72
N GLU A 27 -13.08 27.71 34.51
CA GLU A 27 -13.03 26.28 34.13
C GLU A 27 -11.92 25.52 34.90
N VAL A 28 -10.77 26.17 35.15
CA VAL A 28 -9.71 25.61 36.00
C VAL A 28 -10.19 25.36 37.42
N GLU A 29 -10.86 26.35 38.01
CA GLU A 29 -11.42 26.22 39.37
C GLU A 29 -12.47 25.10 39.44
N LYS A 30 -13.35 25.02 38.48
CA LYS A 30 -14.35 23.97 38.35
C LYS A 30 -13.69 22.60 38.24
N ARG A 31 -12.69 22.44 37.37
CA ARG A 31 -11.96 21.19 37.19
C ARG A 31 -11.21 20.77 38.46
N LEU A 32 -10.56 21.69 39.14
CA LEU A 32 -9.89 21.44 40.43
C LEU A 32 -10.88 20.99 41.51
N LYS A 33 -12.11 21.52 41.52
CA LYS A 33 -13.18 21.11 42.42
C LYS A 33 -13.66 19.67 42.09
N ASP A 34 -13.77 19.33 40.79
CA ASP A 34 -14.27 18.04 40.33
C ASP A 34 -13.27 16.89 40.56
N ILE A 35 -11.98 17.14 40.44
CA ILE A 35 -10.95 16.15 40.71
C ILE A 35 -10.70 15.93 42.21
N ARG A 36 -10.96 16.92 43.08
CA ARG A 36 -10.69 16.90 44.52
C ARG A 36 -11.18 15.65 45.24
N PRO A 37 -12.39 15.11 45.00
CA PRO A 37 -12.87 13.88 45.64
C PRO A 37 -12.07 12.63 45.27
N ARG A 38 -11.43 12.62 44.10
CA ARG A 38 -10.78 11.46 43.50
C ARG A 38 -9.27 11.39 43.73
N ILE A 39 -8.64 12.55 44.07
CA ILE A 39 -7.18 12.62 44.26
C ILE A 39 -6.77 12.11 45.62
N ARG A 40 -5.56 11.51 45.67
CA ARG A 40 -4.92 11.11 46.92
C ARG A 40 -3.65 11.92 47.10
N ILE A 41 -3.50 12.53 48.25
CA ILE A 41 -2.30 13.30 48.63
C ILE A 41 -1.89 12.81 50.01
N ASP A 42 -0.63 12.48 50.18
CA ASP A 42 -0.08 12.01 51.46
C ASP A 42 -0.33 13.03 52.56
N GLY A 43 -0.77 12.57 53.71
CA GLY A 43 -1.16 13.41 54.84
C GLY A 43 -2.62 13.88 54.83
N PHE A 44 -3.41 13.57 53.81
CA PHE A 44 -4.83 13.97 53.74
C PHE A 44 -5.75 12.76 53.43
N ARG A 45 -6.91 12.74 54.11
CA ARG A 45 -7.95 11.75 53.79
C ARG A 45 -8.53 12.05 52.39
N PRO A 46 -8.77 11.03 51.54
CA PRO A 46 -9.41 11.23 50.24
C PRO A 46 -10.68 12.08 50.31
N GLY A 47 -10.80 13.06 49.41
CA GLY A 47 -11.90 13.99 49.38
C GLY A 47 -11.89 15.11 50.44
N LYS A 48 -10.94 15.14 51.39
CA LYS A 48 -10.80 16.16 52.44
C LYS A 48 -9.53 17.01 52.25
N VAL A 49 -8.88 16.95 51.10
CA VAL A 49 -7.72 17.77 50.77
C VAL A 49 -8.14 19.25 50.69
N PRO A 50 -7.44 20.19 51.34
CA PRO A 50 -7.74 21.61 51.22
C PRO A 50 -7.61 22.12 49.78
N PRO A 51 -8.51 23.01 49.29
CA PRO A 51 -8.45 23.52 47.91
C PRO A 51 -7.08 24.13 47.54
N ALA A 52 -6.44 24.86 48.48
CA ALA A 52 -5.14 25.47 48.25
C ALA A 52 -4.03 24.41 47.95
N VAL A 53 -4.06 23.26 48.62
CA VAL A 53 -3.11 22.18 48.43
C VAL A 53 -3.36 21.48 47.06
N VAL A 54 -4.64 21.32 46.70
CA VAL A 54 -5.01 20.79 45.36
C VAL A 54 -4.52 21.73 44.27
N LYS A 55 -4.77 23.05 44.41
CA LYS A 55 -4.33 24.08 43.46
C LYS A 55 -2.80 24.12 43.34
N GLN A 56 -2.10 24.04 44.46
CA GLN A 56 -0.63 24.04 44.45
C GLN A 56 -0.03 22.81 43.74
N LYS A 57 -0.66 21.63 43.90
CA LYS A 57 -0.09 20.36 43.36
C LYS A 57 -0.55 20.06 41.91
N TYR A 58 -1.75 20.44 41.57
CA TYR A 58 -2.39 20.09 40.28
C TYR A 58 -2.79 21.30 39.43
N GLY A 59 -2.61 22.52 39.95
CA GLY A 59 -3.07 23.74 39.27
C GLY A 59 -2.52 23.92 37.89
N ASP A 60 -1.21 23.74 37.71
CA ASP A 60 -0.53 23.94 36.43
C ASP A 60 -0.92 22.86 35.40
N SER A 61 -0.98 21.58 35.81
CA SER A 61 -1.41 20.49 34.92
C SER A 61 -2.88 20.70 34.50
N VAL A 62 -3.78 21.00 35.47
CA VAL A 62 -5.18 21.22 35.15
C VAL A 62 -5.36 22.46 34.26
N ARG A 63 -4.54 23.51 34.47
CA ARG A 63 -4.57 24.69 33.61
C ARG A 63 -4.16 24.38 32.18
N GLN A 64 -3.13 23.56 31.97
CA GLN A 64 -2.71 23.11 30.63
C GLN A 64 -3.81 22.31 29.95
N ASP A 65 -4.41 21.34 30.66
CA ASP A 65 -5.50 20.53 30.12
C ASP A 65 -6.71 21.37 29.69
N VAL A 66 -7.15 22.26 30.60
CA VAL A 66 -8.29 23.15 30.34
C VAL A 66 -7.97 24.18 29.25
N LEU A 67 -6.74 24.67 29.18
CA LEU A 67 -6.28 25.55 28.10
C LEU A 67 -6.41 24.88 26.74
N GLY A 68 -5.98 23.61 26.64
CA GLY A 68 -6.13 22.83 25.41
C GLY A 68 -7.61 22.66 25.03
N GLU A 69 -8.47 22.33 25.98
CA GLU A 69 -9.91 22.20 25.74
C GLU A 69 -10.54 23.54 25.27
N ILE A 70 -10.17 24.66 25.86
CA ILE A 70 -10.66 25.99 25.47
C ILE A 70 -10.18 26.39 24.07
N ILE A 71 -8.92 26.14 23.75
CA ILE A 71 -8.38 26.39 22.41
C ILE A 71 -9.18 25.61 21.38
N ASP A 72 -9.39 24.30 21.62
CA ASP A 72 -10.10 23.42 20.70
C ASP A 72 -11.57 23.85 20.51
N GLU A 73 -12.26 24.17 21.60
CA GLU A 73 -13.64 24.64 21.57
C GLU A 73 -13.77 25.97 20.80
N THR A 74 -12.93 26.97 21.16
CA THR A 74 -12.99 28.30 20.56
C THR A 74 -12.52 28.33 19.12
N TYR A 75 -11.58 27.45 18.73
CA TYR A 75 -11.20 27.26 17.36
C TYR A 75 -12.37 26.72 16.52
N ARG A 76 -13.04 25.65 16.97
CA ARG A 76 -14.22 25.10 16.28
C ARG A 76 -15.36 26.12 16.15
N GLU A 77 -15.60 26.91 17.20
CA GLU A 77 -16.59 27.98 17.18
C GLU A 77 -16.24 29.02 16.11
N ALA A 78 -15.00 29.53 16.12
CA ALA A 78 -14.55 30.53 15.15
C ALA A 78 -14.57 30.03 13.69
N ILE A 79 -14.19 28.79 13.45
CA ILE A 79 -14.24 28.16 12.13
C ILE A 79 -15.69 28.05 11.64
N LYS A 80 -16.59 27.61 12.50
CA LYS A 80 -18.02 27.46 12.18
C LYS A 80 -18.67 28.84 11.90
N ASP A 81 -18.40 29.82 12.74
CA ASP A 81 -18.96 31.18 12.58
C ASP A 81 -18.44 31.87 11.31
N GLY A 82 -17.18 31.59 10.93
CA GLY A 82 -16.57 32.08 9.72
C GLY A 82 -16.96 31.31 8.44
N GLY A 83 -17.66 30.18 8.58
CA GLY A 83 -18.05 29.35 7.44
C GLY A 83 -16.88 28.64 6.73
N TYR A 84 -15.75 28.47 7.42
CA TYR A 84 -14.57 27.81 6.86
C TYR A 84 -14.69 26.30 6.94
N ALA A 85 -14.08 25.60 5.95
CA ALA A 85 -13.91 24.15 5.92
C ALA A 85 -12.40 23.82 5.95
N PRO A 86 -11.81 23.58 7.14
CA PRO A 86 -10.39 23.24 7.21
C PRO A 86 -10.09 21.91 6.54
N ALA A 87 -9.01 21.89 5.74
CA ALA A 87 -8.54 20.70 5.03
C ALA A 87 -7.78 19.72 5.95
N ALA A 88 -7.21 20.23 7.04
CA ALA A 88 -6.46 19.45 8.02
C ALA A 88 -6.48 20.14 9.39
N SER A 89 -5.91 19.50 10.41
CA SER A 89 -5.73 20.09 11.72
C SER A 89 -4.88 21.37 11.64
N PRO A 90 -5.24 22.44 12.39
CA PRO A 90 -4.49 23.68 12.40
C PRO A 90 -3.14 23.54 13.11
N GLN A 91 -2.23 24.43 12.79
CA GLN A 91 -1.03 24.67 13.61
C GLN A 91 -1.39 25.76 14.63
N ILE A 92 -1.31 25.41 15.92
CA ILE A 92 -1.65 26.31 17.02
C ILE A 92 -0.37 26.86 17.63
N GLU A 93 -0.28 28.19 17.71
CA GLU A 93 0.76 28.91 18.42
C GLU A 93 0.13 29.69 19.57
N LEU A 94 0.50 29.35 20.81
CA LEU A 94 0.03 30.07 21.99
C LEU A 94 0.85 31.35 22.17
N VAL A 95 0.19 32.48 22.16
CA VAL A 95 0.81 33.79 22.36
C VAL A 95 0.79 34.19 23.83
N SER A 96 -0.33 33.95 24.55
CA SER A 96 -0.48 34.24 25.98
C SER A 96 -1.54 33.32 26.61
N GLY A 97 -1.62 33.31 27.97
CA GLY A 97 -2.63 32.56 28.72
C GLY A 97 -2.07 31.49 29.65
N MET A 98 -0.73 31.35 29.74
CA MET A 98 -0.10 30.44 30.71
C MET A 98 -0.20 30.92 32.15
N ALA A 99 -0.14 32.22 32.39
CA ALA A 99 -0.24 32.81 33.75
C ALA A 99 -1.69 32.98 34.20
N ALA A 100 -1.89 33.02 35.53
CA ALA A 100 -3.22 33.32 36.10
C ALA A 100 -3.61 34.78 35.81
N ASN A 101 -4.90 35.01 35.55
CA ASN A 101 -5.48 36.30 35.16
C ASN A 101 -4.93 36.87 33.83
N GLU A 102 -4.30 36.06 33.02
CA GLU A 102 -3.82 36.44 31.69
C GLU A 102 -4.84 35.99 30.64
N PRO A 103 -5.27 36.87 29.69
CA PRO A 103 -6.15 36.42 28.60
C PRO A 103 -5.44 35.40 27.71
N VAL A 104 -6.18 34.39 27.33
CA VAL A 104 -5.68 33.38 26.38
C VAL A 104 -5.70 33.96 24.99
N LYS A 105 -4.53 34.10 24.39
CA LYS A 105 -4.40 34.52 23.00
C LYS A 105 -3.61 33.47 22.24
N TYR A 106 -4.15 32.99 21.14
CA TYR A 106 -3.47 32.04 20.26
C TYR A 106 -3.69 32.38 18.80
N ILE A 107 -2.78 31.86 17.98
CA ILE A 107 -2.84 31.94 16.53
C ILE A 107 -3.03 30.52 16.03
N ALA A 108 -4.04 30.29 15.20
CA ALA A 108 -4.26 29.05 14.49
C ALA A 108 -4.04 29.27 12.99
N THR A 109 -3.01 28.64 12.43
CA THR A 109 -2.78 28.64 11.00
C THR A 109 -3.38 27.37 10.43
N PHE A 110 -4.29 27.50 9.46
CA PHE A 110 -5.01 26.40 8.84
C PHE A 110 -5.18 26.63 7.34
N GLU A 111 -5.37 25.55 6.60
CA GLU A 111 -5.68 25.59 5.17
C GLU A 111 -7.15 25.21 4.98
N VAL A 112 -7.83 25.91 4.09
CA VAL A 112 -9.20 25.55 3.70
C VAL A 112 -9.22 24.49 2.61
N MET A 113 -10.32 23.73 2.50
CA MET A 113 -10.54 22.82 1.40
C MET A 113 -10.46 23.57 0.07
N PRO A 114 -9.67 23.10 -0.90
CA PRO A 114 -9.58 23.71 -2.21
C PRO A 114 -10.91 23.56 -2.97
N GLU A 115 -11.22 24.56 -3.79
CA GLU A 115 -12.25 24.40 -4.80
C GLU A 115 -11.74 23.44 -5.87
N VAL A 116 -12.55 22.42 -6.17
CA VAL A 116 -12.22 21.39 -7.14
C VAL A 116 -13.04 21.59 -8.40
N ASN A 117 -12.35 21.76 -9.53
CA ASN A 117 -12.97 21.86 -10.85
C ASN A 117 -12.33 20.84 -11.77
N VAL A 118 -13.04 19.74 -12.05
CA VAL A 118 -12.54 18.66 -12.90
C VAL A 118 -12.54 19.09 -14.34
N GLN A 119 -11.37 19.10 -14.98
CA GLN A 119 -11.19 19.56 -16.34
C GLN A 119 -10.79 18.43 -17.29
N GLY A 120 -11.03 18.65 -18.57
CA GLY A 120 -10.48 17.85 -19.66
C GLY A 120 -11.08 16.47 -19.84
N LEU A 121 -12.25 16.16 -19.24
CA LEU A 121 -12.89 14.85 -19.35
C LEU A 121 -13.12 14.43 -20.82
N ASP A 122 -13.59 15.37 -21.66
CA ASP A 122 -13.90 15.13 -23.10
C ASP A 122 -12.62 14.94 -23.94
N SER A 123 -11.46 15.28 -23.40
CA SER A 123 -10.14 15.18 -24.08
C SER A 123 -9.28 14.04 -23.56
N ILE A 124 -9.82 13.19 -22.68
CA ILE A 124 -9.13 11.99 -22.23
C ILE A 124 -9.04 11.00 -23.40
N SER A 125 -7.80 10.56 -23.70
CA SER A 125 -7.53 9.53 -24.70
C SER A 125 -6.73 8.41 -24.01
N ILE A 126 -7.24 7.19 -24.06
CA ILE A 126 -6.66 6.02 -23.40
C ILE A 126 -6.56 4.87 -24.40
N THR A 127 -5.37 4.26 -24.46
CA THR A 127 -5.16 3.01 -25.20
C THR A 127 -5.19 1.84 -24.22
N LEU A 128 -6.23 1.01 -24.28
CA LEU A 128 -6.38 -0.17 -23.43
C LEU A 128 -5.72 -1.38 -24.09
N PRO A 129 -5.06 -2.25 -23.32
CA PRO A 129 -4.62 -3.53 -23.84
C PRO A 129 -5.84 -4.42 -24.14
N HIS A 130 -5.81 -5.11 -25.26
CA HIS A 130 -6.79 -6.12 -25.65
C HIS A 130 -6.12 -7.48 -25.78
N THR A 131 -6.75 -8.52 -25.26
CA THR A 131 -6.30 -9.90 -25.43
C THR A 131 -7.47 -10.87 -25.41
N THR A 132 -7.29 -12.00 -26.07
CA THR A 132 -8.23 -13.13 -25.99
C THR A 132 -7.45 -14.35 -25.51
N ILE A 133 -8.08 -15.15 -24.65
CA ILE A 133 -7.46 -16.40 -24.17
C ILE A 133 -7.64 -17.45 -25.23
N GLY A 134 -6.52 -17.92 -25.82
CA GLY A 134 -6.51 -18.99 -26.81
C GLY A 134 -6.16 -20.34 -26.20
N ASP A 135 -6.28 -21.41 -27.01
CA ASP A 135 -5.91 -22.76 -26.59
C ASP A 135 -4.45 -22.86 -26.14
N LYS A 136 -3.57 -22.09 -26.79
CA LYS A 136 -2.15 -22.04 -26.43
C LYS A 136 -1.93 -21.50 -25.02
N ASP A 137 -2.67 -20.46 -24.61
CA ASP A 137 -2.54 -19.90 -23.26
C ASP A 137 -2.97 -20.92 -22.20
N VAL A 138 -4.02 -21.70 -22.49
CA VAL A 138 -4.48 -22.81 -21.64
C VAL A 138 -3.43 -23.91 -21.56
N ASP A 139 -2.78 -24.28 -22.69
CA ASP A 139 -1.72 -25.29 -22.72
C ASP A 139 -0.48 -24.82 -21.94
N ASP A 140 -0.11 -23.56 -22.08
CA ASP A 140 1.00 -22.95 -21.33
C ASP A 140 0.72 -22.93 -19.82
N MET A 141 -0.54 -22.66 -19.43
CA MET A 141 -0.97 -22.72 -18.03
C MET A 141 -0.93 -24.16 -17.50
N ILE A 142 -1.42 -25.13 -18.26
CA ILE A 142 -1.32 -26.56 -17.90
C ILE A 142 0.14 -26.96 -17.71
N THR A 143 1.02 -26.51 -18.59
CA THR A 143 2.45 -26.78 -18.48
C THR A 143 3.05 -26.16 -17.20
N THR A 144 2.61 -24.95 -16.84
CA THR A 144 3.00 -24.31 -15.58
C THR A 144 2.53 -25.11 -14.37
N LEU A 145 1.28 -25.58 -14.35
CA LEU A 145 0.73 -26.42 -13.28
C LEU A 145 1.48 -27.76 -13.18
N ARG A 146 1.84 -28.37 -14.33
CA ARG A 146 2.66 -29.58 -14.34
C ARG A 146 4.05 -29.34 -13.74
N ARG A 147 4.67 -28.17 -14.01
CA ARG A 147 5.96 -27.81 -13.40
C ARG A 147 5.85 -27.65 -11.87
N GLN A 148 4.77 -27.07 -11.39
CA GLN A 148 4.53 -26.90 -9.95
C GLN A 148 4.34 -28.24 -9.22
N GLN A 149 3.72 -29.22 -9.88
CA GLN A 149 3.50 -30.56 -9.37
C GLN A 149 4.64 -31.54 -9.73
N GLY A 150 5.61 -31.07 -10.50
CA GLY A 150 6.75 -31.88 -10.94
C GLY A 150 7.71 -32.22 -9.81
N ALA A 151 8.33 -33.36 -9.88
CA ALA A 151 9.36 -33.82 -8.98
C ALA A 151 10.73 -33.83 -9.64
N PHE A 152 11.74 -33.34 -8.94
CA PHE A 152 13.10 -33.46 -9.40
C PHE A 152 13.62 -34.90 -9.18
N VAL A 153 14.07 -35.53 -10.21
CA VAL A 153 14.65 -36.89 -10.20
C VAL A 153 16.08 -36.84 -10.71
N GLU A 154 16.96 -37.62 -10.07
CA GLU A 154 18.36 -37.71 -10.44
C GLU A 154 18.49 -38.26 -11.88
N ALA A 155 19.32 -37.61 -12.67
CA ALA A 155 19.54 -37.94 -14.07
C ALA A 155 21.03 -37.94 -14.39
N ASP A 156 21.46 -39.01 -15.07
CA ASP A 156 22.84 -39.12 -15.58
C ASP A 156 22.93 -38.42 -16.95
N LYS A 157 22.93 -37.08 -16.88
CA LYS A 157 23.04 -36.21 -18.06
C LYS A 157 23.85 -34.96 -17.76
N ALA A 158 24.22 -34.24 -18.79
CA ALA A 158 24.76 -32.90 -18.66
C ALA A 158 23.65 -31.93 -18.20
N ALA A 159 23.98 -31.03 -17.29
CA ALA A 159 23.04 -30.06 -16.75
C ALA A 159 22.60 -29.02 -17.78
N GLU A 160 21.33 -28.82 -17.92
CA GLU A 160 20.67 -27.87 -18.83
C GLU A 160 19.77 -26.88 -18.05
N ASP A 161 19.28 -25.88 -18.77
CA ASP A 161 18.31 -24.96 -18.20
C ASP A 161 17.05 -25.68 -17.68
N GLY A 162 16.63 -25.36 -16.45
CA GLY A 162 15.53 -26.02 -15.78
C GLY A 162 15.91 -27.23 -14.94
N ASP A 163 17.14 -27.72 -15.04
CA ASP A 163 17.64 -28.79 -14.16
C ASP A 163 18.07 -28.22 -12.82
N ARG A 164 17.83 -28.97 -11.75
CA ARG A 164 18.34 -28.66 -10.42
C ARG A 164 19.71 -29.31 -10.25
N VAL A 165 20.72 -28.51 -9.94
CA VAL A 165 22.06 -29.00 -9.64
C VAL A 165 22.36 -28.83 -8.17
N THR A 166 23.12 -29.80 -7.61
CA THR A 166 23.73 -29.68 -6.28
C THR A 166 25.22 -29.57 -6.49
N VAL A 167 25.83 -28.52 -5.97
CA VAL A 167 27.25 -28.20 -6.20
C VAL A 167 27.96 -27.84 -4.90
N ASP A 168 29.24 -28.16 -4.83
CA ASP A 168 30.19 -27.51 -3.91
C ASP A 168 31.04 -26.55 -4.74
N PHE A 169 31.32 -25.37 -4.20
CA PHE A 169 32.13 -24.39 -4.91
C PHE A 169 33.01 -23.57 -3.99
N VAL A 170 34.10 -23.07 -4.55
CA VAL A 170 35.02 -22.12 -3.92
C VAL A 170 35.39 -21.05 -4.95
N GLY A 171 35.07 -19.80 -4.63
CA GLY A 171 35.46 -18.62 -5.40
C GLY A 171 36.72 -17.97 -4.86
N ARG A 172 37.59 -17.50 -5.73
CA ARG A 172 38.83 -16.79 -5.42
C ARG A 172 38.93 -15.52 -6.25
N ILE A 173 39.45 -14.46 -5.62
CA ILE A 173 39.89 -13.26 -6.31
C ILE A 173 41.39 -13.16 -6.09
N ASP A 174 42.18 -13.04 -7.16
CA ASP A 174 43.64 -13.05 -7.11
C ASP A 174 44.22 -14.24 -6.28
N ASP A 175 43.67 -15.43 -6.50
CA ASP A 175 43.98 -16.68 -5.82
C ASP A 175 43.62 -16.74 -4.31
N VAL A 176 43.00 -15.70 -3.76
CA VAL A 176 42.57 -15.62 -2.37
C VAL A 176 41.04 -15.88 -2.26
N ALA A 177 40.67 -16.85 -1.44
CA ALA A 177 39.27 -17.09 -1.11
C ALA A 177 38.68 -15.89 -0.34
N PHE A 178 37.42 -15.52 -0.64
CA PHE A 178 36.74 -14.40 0.01
C PHE A 178 35.52 -14.89 0.79
N ASP A 179 35.10 -14.10 1.75
CA ASP A 179 33.95 -14.41 2.60
C ASP A 179 32.65 -14.45 1.77
N GLY A 180 31.86 -15.53 1.92
CA GLY A 180 30.68 -15.78 1.09
C GLY A 180 30.99 -16.36 -0.30
N GLY A 181 32.26 -16.55 -0.68
CA GLY A 181 32.68 -17.14 -1.96
C GLY A 181 32.67 -18.67 -2.00
N SER A 182 32.32 -19.36 -0.91
CA SER A 182 32.30 -20.84 -0.87
C SER A 182 30.95 -21.37 -0.38
N GLY A 183 30.56 -22.53 -0.88
CA GLY A 183 29.36 -23.23 -0.46
C GLY A 183 29.48 -24.73 -0.66
N GLU A 184 28.87 -25.49 0.22
CA GLU A 184 28.79 -26.94 0.15
C GLU A 184 27.33 -27.38 0.03
N ASN A 185 27.07 -28.36 -0.84
CA ASN A 185 25.72 -28.91 -1.12
C ASN A 185 24.68 -27.83 -1.47
N VAL A 186 25.11 -26.79 -2.14
CA VAL A 186 24.22 -25.73 -2.60
C VAL A 186 23.41 -26.24 -3.77
N ASN A 187 22.09 -26.14 -3.69
CA ASN A 187 21.21 -26.56 -4.76
C ASN A 187 20.43 -25.37 -5.33
N PHE A 188 20.32 -25.31 -6.64
CA PHE A 188 19.55 -24.31 -7.37
C PHE A 188 19.19 -24.83 -8.76
N ILE A 189 18.25 -24.12 -9.43
CA ILE A 189 17.81 -24.46 -10.77
C ILE A 189 18.54 -23.58 -11.77
N ILE A 190 19.24 -24.18 -12.73
CA ILE A 190 19.97 -23.46 -13.79
C ILE A 190 18.96 -22.67 -14.65
N GLY A 191 19.26 -21.41 -14.93
CA GLY A 191 18.41 -20.52 -15.75
C GLY A 191 17.31 -19.82 -14.96
N ASN A 192 17.24 -20.00 -13.63
CA ASN A 192 16.20 -19.40 -12.78
C ASN A 192 16.62 -18.07 -12.12
N GLY A 193 17.86 -17.62 -12.40
CA GLY A 193 18.39 -16.36 -11.86
C GLY A 193 18.62 -16.37 -10.34
N GLN A 194 18.76 -17.55 -9.74
CA GLN A 194 19.08 -17.71 -8.32
C GLN A 194 20.55 -17.42 -8.01
N MET A 195 21.40 -17.65 -9.02
CA MET A 195 22.84 -17.36 -8.97
C MET A 195 23.18 -16.33 -10.04
N LEU A 196 24.40 -15.75 -9.97
CA LEU A 196 24.87 -14.82 -11.01
C LEU A 196 24.86 -15.53 -12.38
N PRO A 197 24.51 -14.82 -13.47
CA PRO A 197 24.40 -15.43 -14.81
C PRO A 197 25.65 -16.18 -15.25
N ASP A 198 26.83 -15.63 -14.96
CA ASP A 198 28.13 -16.27 -15.32
C ASP A 198 28.33 -17.57 -14.53
N PHE A 199 27.84 -17.63 -13.27
CA PHE A 199 27.92 -18.83 -12.44
C PHE A 199 27.03 -19.95 -12.98
N GLU A 200 25.78 -19.62 -13.34
CA GLU A 200 24.85 -20.57 -13.96
C GLU A 200 25.39 -21.06 -15.34
N GLN A 201 25.94 -20.13 -16.12
CA GLN A 201 26.55 -20.46 -17.44
C GLN A 201 27.74 -21.37 -17.27
N GLY A 202 28.59 -21.18 -16.26
CA GLY A 202 29.75 -22.00 -15.97
C GLY A 202 29.40 -23.47 -15.67
N LEU A 203 28.22 -23.69 -15.09
CA LEU A 203 27.73 -25.04 -14.74
C LEU A 203 26.93 -25.72 -15.82
N ARG A 204 26.44 -24.98 -16.83
CA ARG A 204 25.76 -25.60 -17.98
C ARG A 204 26.66 -26.63 -18.68
N GLY A 205 26.11 -27.80 -18.98
CA GLY A 205 26.82 -28.90 -19.58
C GLY A 205 27.68 -29.75 -18.63
N GLY A 206 27.75 -29.37 -17.34
CA GLY A 206 28.44 -30.14 -16.31
C GLY A 206 27.69 -31.40 -15.92
N LYS A 207 28.42 -32.51 -15.68
CA LYS A 207 27.85 -33.77 -15.21
C LYS A 207 28.15 -34.03 -13.75
N ALA A 208 27.36 -34.87 -13.13
CA ALA A 208 27.64 -35.32 -11.76
C ALA A 208 29.05 -35.90 -11.62
N GLY A 209 29.80 -35.46 -10.63
CA GLY A 209 31.20 -35.80 -10.39
C GLY A 209 32.22 -34.93 -11.13
N GLU A 210 31.79 -34.02 -12.01
CA GLU A 210 32.67 -33.14 -12.78
C GLU A 210 33.04 -31.88 -11.96
N GLU A 211 34.34 -31.52 -12.00
CA GLU A 211 34.86 -30.26 -11.50
C GLU A 211 35.01 -29.29 -12.68
N ARG A 212 34.50 -28.06 -12.47
CA ARG A 212 34.53 -27.01 -13.49
C ARG A 212 35.09 -25.73 -12.89
N THR A 213 35.95 -25.07 -13.66
CA THR A 213 36.51 -23.77 -13.29
C THR A 213 36.07 -22.73 -14.32
N PHE A 214 35.53 -21.64 -13.84
CA PHE A 214 35.00 -20.55 -14.67
C PHE A 214 35.06 -19.21 -13.92
N ASP A 215 35.04 -18.11 -14.67
CA ASP A 215 35.06 -16.77 -14.12
C ASP A 215 33.65 -16.25 -13.97
N VAL A 216 33.41 -15.50 -12.91
CA VAL A 216 32.14 -14.84 -12.59
C VAL A 216 32.39 -13.35 -12.35
N HIS A 217 31.71 -12.52 -13.09
CA HIS A 217 31.80 -11.08 -12.94
C HIS A 217 30.70 -10.57 -11.99
N PHE A 218 31.11 -9.89 -10.91
CA PHE A 218 30.20 -9.25 -9.96
C PHE A 218 29.82 -7.84 -10.46
N PRO A 219 28.53 -7.50 -10.56
CA PRO A 219 28.11 -6.14 -10.93
C PRO A 219 28.63 -5.07 -9.96
N GLU A 220 28.75 -3.81 -10.41
CA GLU A 220 29.23 -2.71 -9.58
C GLU A 220 28.29 -2.41 -8.39
N ASP A 221 27.00 -2.67 -8.56
CA ASP A 221 25.93 -2.51 -7.56
C ASP A 221 25.68 -3.76 -6.69
N TYR A 222 26.58 -4.76 -6.77
CA TYR A 222 26.42 -5.98 -5.98
C TYR A 222 26.44 -5.66 -4.48
N HIS A 223 25.57 -6.31 -3.71
CA HIS A 223 25.40 -6.06 -2.27
C HIS A 223 26.67 -6.31 -1.44
N GLY A 224 27.54 -7.22 -1.86
CA GLY A 224 28.85 -7.48 -1.26
C GLY A 224 29.89 -6.47 -1.73
N LYS A 225 30.12 -5.40 -0.97
CA LYS A 225 31.02 -4.29 -1.34
C LYS A 225 32.46 -4.71 -1.63
N ASP A 226 32.92 -5.79 -1.02
CA ASP A 226 34.31 -6.29 -1.16
C ASP A 226 34.53 -6.99 -2.51
N VAL A 227 33.47 -7.43 -3.17
CA VAL A 227 33.53 -8.15 -4.45
C VAL A 227 32.87 -7.39 -5.61
N ALA A 228 32.13 -6.32 -5.34
CA ALA A 228 31.47 -5.50 -6.35
C ALA A 228 32.47 -5.00 -7.42
N GLY A 229 32.11 -5.14 -8.71
CA GLY A 229 32.92 -4.75 -9.85
C GLY A 229 34.14 -5.65 -10.11
N LYS A 230 34.35 -6.73 -9.32
CA LYS A 230 35.47 -7.67 -9.50
C LYS A 230 35.07 -8.93 -10.23
N THR A 231 36.05 -9.60 -10.80
CA THR A 231 35.90 -10.93 -11.36
C THR A 231 36.52 -11.95 -10.41
N ALA A 232 35.76 -12.97 -10.05
CA ALA A 232 36.23 -14.09 -9.24
C ALA A 232 36.27 -15.36 -10.07
N GLN A 233 37.30 -16.16 -9.88
CA GLN A 233 37.38 -17.50 -10.43
C GLN A 233 36.74 -18.49 -9.48
N PHE A 234 35.73 -19.21 -9.95
CA PHE A 234 35.06 -20.26 -9.20
C PHE A 234 35.52 -21.64 -9.66
N THR A 235 35.82 -22.48 -8.71
CA THR A 235 35.97 -23.93 -8.93
C THR A 235 34.76 -24.59 -8.27
N ALA A 236 33.94 -25.26 -9.09
CA ALA A 236 32.71 -25.89 -8.65
C ALA A 236 32.68 -27.37 -9.02
N THR A 237 32.35 -28.21 -8.05
CA THR A 237 32.12 -29.65 -8.25
C THR A 237 30.63 -29.91 -8.31
N VAL A 238 30.16 -30.42 -9.43
CA VAL A 238 28.76 -30.84 -9.61
C VAL A 238 28.56 -32.18 -8.90
N LYS A 239 27.83 -32.19 -7.79
CA LYS A 239 27.55 -33.44 -7.06
C LYS A 239 26.38 -34.22 -7.67
N LYS A 240 25.37 -33.51 -8.10
CA LYS A 240 24.12 -34.10 -8.56
C LYS A 240 23.48 -33.25 -9.63
N VAL A 241 22.92 -33.89 -10.63
CA VAL A 241 22.05 -33.28 -11.63
C VAL A 241 20.68 -33.92 -11.49
N GLU A 242 19.63 -33.13 -11.35
CA GLU A 242 18.26 -33.60 -11.21
C GLU A 242 17.40 -32.91 -12.29
N GLN A 243 16.71 -33.73 -13.08
CA GLN A 243 15.78 -33.24 -14.06
C GLN A 243 14.38 -33.14 -13.50
N LEU A 244 13.66 -32.07 -13.85
CA LEU A 244 12.26 -31.92 -13.49
C LEU A 244 11.40 -32.92 -14.29
N ASN A 245 10.88 -33.93 -13.60
CA ASN A 245 9.93 -34.89 -14.20
C ASN A 245 8.53 -34.29 -14.09
N LEU A 246 7.95 -33.95 -15.25
CA LEU A 246 6.60 -33.39 -15.32
C LEU A 246 5.56 -34.53 -15.31
N PRO A 247 4.59 -34.50 -14.37
CA PRO A 247 3.52 -35.50 -14.38
C PRO A 247 2.74 -35.45 -15.70
N GLU A 248 2.21 -36.57 -16.11
CA GLU A 248 1.26 -36.62 -17.23
C GLU A 248 -0.08 -36.00 -16.79
N VAL A 249 -0.82 -35.44 -17.76
CA VAL A 249 -2.15 -34.89 -17.52
C VAL A 249 -3.16 -36.03 -17.54
N ASP A 250 -3.07 -36.89 -16.54
CA ASP A 250 -3.95 -38.05 -16.35
C ASP A 250 -5.06 -37.75 -15.33
N GLY A 251 -5.94 -38.70 -15.10
CA GLY A 251 -7.04 -38.56 -14.16
C GLY A 251 -6.59 -38.24 -12.73
N THR A 252 -5.42 -38.79 -12.31
CA THR A 252 -4.86 -38.52 -10.96
C THR A 252 -4.39 -37.10 -10.82
N PHE A 253 -3.67 -36.61 -11.83
CA PHE A 253 -3.24 -35.20 -11.88
C PHE A 253 -4.43 -34.26 -11.85
N ILE A 254 -5.44 -34.52 -12.69
CA ILE A 254 -6.64 -33.68 -12.81
C ILE A 254 -7.45 -33.67 -11.50
N GLN A 255 -7.57 -34.82 -10.81
CA GLN A 255 -8.26 -34.91 -9.52
C GLN A 255 -7.61 -34.09 -8.42
N ALA A 256 -6.27 -33.87 -8.48
CA ALA A 256 -5.56 -32.99 -7.55
C ALA A 256 -6.01 -31.52 -7.63
N PHE A 257 -6.63 -31.12 -8.76
CA PHE A 257 -7.22 -29.80 -8.97
C PHE A 257 -8.75 -29.76 -8.74
N GLY A 258 -9.31 -30.78 -8.09
CA GLY A 258 -10.72 -30.81 -7.68
C GLY A 258 -11.70 -31.34 -8.74
N ILE A 259 -11.24 -31.78 -9.91
CA ILE A 259 -12.07 -32.37 -10.99
C ILE A 259 -12.21 -33.87 -10.72
N LYS A 260 -13.25 -34.24 -10.01
CA LYS A 260 -13.42 -35.59 -9.45
C LYS A 260 -13.48 -36.73 -10.48
N ASP A 261 -14.01 -36.47 -11.66
CA ASP A 261 -14.12 -37.44 -12.77
C ASP A 261 -12.83 -37.61 -13.60
N GLY A 262 -11.85 -36.73 -13.37
CA GLY A 262 -10.59 -36.75 -14.11
C GLY A 262 -10.72 -36.40 -15.59
N ASP A 263 -11.82 -35.74 -16.01
CA ASP A 263 -12.06 -35.38 -17.40
C ASP A 263 -11.16 -34.22 -17.85
N VAL A 264 -10.41 -34.43 -18.93
CA VAL A 264 -9.46 -33.45 -19.49
C VAL A 264 -10.18 -32.20 -20.01
N ASN A 265 -11.36 -32.34 -20.61
CA ASN A 265 -12.08 -31.19 -21.15
C ASN A 265 -12.67 -30.33 -20.02
N ALA A 266 -13.18 -30.96 -18.95
CA ALA A 266 -13.62 -30.28 -17.77
C ALA A 266 -12.46 -29.53 -17.08
N PHE A 267 -11.27 -30.12 -17.04
CA PHE A 267 -10.04 -29.51 -16.52
C PHE A 267 -9.63 -28.30 -17.34
N ARG A 268 -9.54 -28.44 -18.67
CA ARG A 268 -9.22 -27.32 -19.57
C ARG A 268 -10.22 -26.18 -19.43
N LYS A 269 -11.50 -26.51 -19.34
CA LYS A 269 -12.55 -25.50 -19.11
C LYS A 269 -12.37 -24.79 -17.76
N ALA A 270 -12.09 -25.51 -16.70
CA ALA A 270 -11.86 -24.91 -15.38
C ALA A 270 -10.65 -23.97 -15.38
N ILE A 271 -9.56 -24.33 -16.09
CA ILE A 271 -8.40 -23.44 -16.27
C ILE A 271 -8.79 -22.20 -17.06
N TYR A 272 -9.48 -22.35 -18.19
CA TYR A 272 -9.95 -21.23 -19.01
C TYR A 272 -10.83 -20.28 -18.18
N ASP A 273 -11.81 -20.82 -17.44
CA ASP A 273 -12.73 -20.03 -16.61
C ASP A 273 -11.95 -19.28 -15.49
N ASN A 274 -10.90 -19.89 -14.92
CA ASN A 274 -10.03 -19.22 -13.96
C ASN A 274 -9.23 -18.10 -14.61
N MET A 275 -8.57 -18.37 -15.75
CA MET A 275 -7.81 -17.36 -16.49
C MET A 275 -8.70 -16.20 -16.94
N ALA A 276 -9.94 -16.46 -17.35
CA ALA A 276 -10.91 -15.43 -17.73
C ALA A 276 -11.29 -14.53 -16.56
N ARG A 277 -11.45 -15.09 -15.36
CA ARG A 277 -11.69 -14.30 -14.13
C ARG A 277 -10.49 -13.43 -13.80
N GLU A 278 -9.27 -14.01 -13.84
CA GLU A 278 -8.04 -13.25 -13.56
C GLU A 278 -7.82 -12.13 -14.58
N LEU A 279 -8.09 -12.39 -15.86
CA LEU A 279 -8.02 -11.39 -16.92
C LEU A 279 -9.03 -10.26 -16.67
N LYS A 280 -10.28 -10.60 -16.33
CA LYS A 280 -11.31 -9.60 -15.97
C LYS A 280 -10.84 -8.71 -14.82
N ASN A 281 -10.27 -9.29 -13.77
CA ASN A 281 -9.74 -8.57 -12.62
C ASN A 281 -8.53 -7.69 -13.00
N ALA A 282 -7.61 -8.21 -13.82
CA ALA A 282 -6.46 -7.45 -14.31
C ALA A 282 -6.92 -6.25 -15.15
N MET A 283 -7.89 -6.45 -16.06
CA MET A 283 -8.45 -5.37 -16.87
C MET A 283 -9.16 -4.30 -16.05
N LEU A 284 -9.87 -4.67 -14.99
CA LEU A 284 -10.47 -3.68 -14.07
C LEU A 284 -9.40 -2.81 -13.40
N ARG A 285 -8.29 -3.41 -12.93
CA ARG A 285 -7.17 -2.66 -12.35
C ARG A 285 -6.49 -1.74 -13.38
N ILE A 286 -6.25 -2.24 -14.58
CA ILE A 286 -5.64 -1.46 -15.68
C ILE A 286 -6.53 -0.28 -16.06
N ARG A 287 -7.81 -0.51 -16.28
CA ARG A 287 -8.79 0.53 -16.62
C ARG A 287 -8.83 1.61 -15.54
N ARG A 288 -8.90 1.20 -14.27
CA ARG A 288 -8.87 2.11 -13.13
C ARG A 288 -7.60 2.96 -13.13
N ALA A 289 -6.44 2.33 -13.21
CA ALA A 289 -5.15 3.01 -13.17
C ALA A 289 -4.99 4.01 -14.35
N TYR A 290 -5.33 3.60 -15.57
CA TYR A 290 -5.19 4.47 -16.75
C TYR A 290 -6.16 5.67 -16.71
N MET A 291 -7.39 5.48 -16.22
CA MET A 291 -8.31 6.60 -16.01
C MET A 291 -7.79 7.56 -14.94
N PHE A 292 -7.25 7.05 -13.85
CA PHE A 292 -6.69 7.87 -12.78
C PHE A 292 -5.45 8.63 -13.21
N ASP A 293 -4.55 8.00 -13.96
CA ASP A 293 -3.38 8.65 -14.55
C ASP A 293 -3.82 9.78 -15.49
N ALA A 294 -4.80 9.54 -16.35
CA ALA A 294 -5.35 10.55 -17.27
C ALA A 294 -6.03 11.72 -16.54
N LEU A 295 -6.80 11.44 -15.49
CA LEU A 295 -7.40 12.48 -14.65
C LEU A 295 -6.35 13.34 -13.98
N LEU A 296 -5.30 12.73 -13.43
CA LEU A 296 -4.19 13.45 -12.79
C LEU A 296 -3.42 14.31 -13.79
N GLU A 297 -3.16 13.80 -14.99
CA GLU A 297 -2.48 14.55 -16.05
C GLU A 297 -3.27 15.81 -16.46
N LYS A 298 -4.59 15.64 -16.71
CA LYS A 298 -5.45 16.76 -17.11
C LYS A 298 -5.68 17.78 -16.01
N ASN A 299 -5.51 17.41 -14.75
CA ASN A 299 -5.74 18.24 -13.57
C ASN A 299 -4.49 18.44 -12.71
N ALA A 300 -3.31 18.45 -13.33
CA ALA A 300 -2.03 18.58 -12.62
C ALA A 300 -1.94 19.87 -11.77
N GLU A 301 -2.56 20.96 -12.23
CA GLU A 301 -2.58 22.26 -11.56
C GLU A 301 -3.66 22.41 -10.48
N GLN A 302 -4.49 21.36 -10.23
CA GLN A 302 -5.52 21.41 -9.18
C GLN A 302 -4.85 21.68 -7.83
N PRO A 303 -5.20 22.78 -7.12
CA PRO A 303 -4.66 23.08 -5.80
C PRO A 303 -4.95 21.97 -4.80
N ILE A 304 -3.99 21.73 -3.91
CA ILE A 304 -4.12 20.79 -2.80
C ILE A 304 -3.60 21.46 -1.53
N ALA A 305 -4.21 21.13 -0.39
CA ALA A 305 -3.75 21.62 0.90
C ALA A 305 -2.56 20.79 1.39
N GLU A 306 -1.48 21.46 1.83
CA GLU A 306 -0.27 20.79 2.36
C GLU A 306 -0.57 19.94 3.60
N GLY A 307 -1.56 20.35 4.40
CA GLY A 307 -2.03 19.54 5.53
C GLY A 307 -2.61 18.19 5.13
N MET A 308 -3.32 18.12 3.99
CA MET A 308 -3.80 16.85 3.44
C MET A 308 -2.63 15.97 2.98
N VAL A 309 -1.62 16.57 2.33
CA VAL A 309 -0.41 15.86 1.88
C VAL A 309 0.34 15.27 3.07
N ARG A 310 0.56 16.06 4.14
CA ARG A 310 1.20 15.56 5.37
C ARG A 310 0.44 14.38 6.00
N ASN A 311 -0.89 14.47 6.05
CA ASN A 311 -1.73 13.39 6.58
C ASN A 311 -1.59 12.11 5.72
N GLU A 312 -1.55 12.26 4.41
CA GLU A 312 -1.38 11.15 3.48
C GLU A 312 0.01 10.51 3.62
N ILE A 313 1.10 11.30 3.69
CA ILE A 313 2.45 10.81 3.97
C ILE A 313 2.48 10.00 5.27
N ALA A 314 1.86 10.52 6.33
CA ALA A 314 1.79 9.81 7.62
C ALA A 314 1.00 8.51 7.52
N ARG A 315 -0.04 8.45 6.67
CA ARG A 315 -0.81 7.22 6.39
C ARG A 315 0.07 6.20 5.65
N MET A 316 0.75 6.62 4.58
CA MET A 316 1.65 5.76 3.81
C MET A 316 2.80 5.21 4.66
N ALA A 317 3.37 6.03 5.54
CA ALA A 317 4.41 5.62 6.48
C ALA A 317 3.92 4.52 7.45
N ARG A 318 2.67 4.61 7.92
CA ARG A 318 2.04 3.57 8.76
C ARG A 318 1.78 2.29 7.98
N GLU A 319 1.27 2.38 6.74
CA GLU A 319 1.05 1.24 5.85
C GLU A 319 2.35 0.46 5.63
N MET A 320 3.47 1.17 5.43
CA MET A 320 4.82 0.58 5.27
C MET A 320 5.48 0.18 6.59
N GLN A 321 4.80 0.34 7.73
CA GLN A 321 5.29 0.02 9.08
C GLN A 321 6.64 0.66 9.41
N LEU A 322 6.89 1.89 8.93
CA LEU A 322 8.17 2.59 9.16
C LEU A 322 8.46 2.81 10.65
N GLU A 323 7.45 2.82 11.51
CA GLU A 323 7.61 2.94 12.96
C GLU A 323 8.46 1.81 13.56
N ARG A 324 8.38 0.60 12.97
CA ARG A 324 9.16 -0.56 13.40
C ARG A 324 10.61 -0.49 12.93
N GLN A 325 10.84 0.16 11.78
CA GLN A 325 12.17 0.25 11.16
C GLN A 325 12.95 1.47 11.66
N ILE A 326 12.25 2.58 11.95
CA ILE A 326 12.83 3.86 12.36
C ILE A 326 12.09 4.35 13.62
N PRO A 327 12.61 4.04 14.83
CA PRO A 327 12.01 4.45 16.10
C PRO A 327 11.99 5.98 16.31
N ASP A 328 13.03 6.70 15.82
CA ASP A 328 13.09 8.15 15.92
C ASP A 328 12.02 8.82 15.06
N ALA A 329 11.13 9.57 15.72
CA ALA A 329 9.98 10.18 15.08
C ALA A 329 10.35 11.21 14.01
N LYS A 330 11.39 12.02 14.28
CA LYS A 330 11.83 13.08 13.37
C LYS A 330 12.50 12.51 12.12
N ALA A 331 13.42 11.56 12.29
CA ALA A 331 14.09 10.88 11.19
C ALA A 331 13.08 10.12 10.32
N ARG A 332 12.05 9.51 10.94
CA ARG A 332 10.95 8.83 10.24
C ARG A 332 10.13 9.80 9.39
N GLU A 333 9.75 10.96 9.95
CA GLU A 333 8.99 11.99 9.23
C GLU A 333 9.79 12.54 8.05
N GLU A 334 11.08 12.86 8.25
CA GLU A 334 11.96 13.35 7.17
C GLU A 334 12.12 12.32 6.05
N LEU A 335 12.33 11.05 6.39
CA LEU A 335 12.41 9.97 5.39
C LEU A 335 11.07 9.77 4.67
N ALA A 336 9.96 9.71 5.41
CA ALA A 336 8.63 9.51 4.85
C ALA A 336 8.28 10.64 3.87
N THR A 337 8.54 11.89 4.25
CA THR A 337 8.35 13.04 3.37
C THR A 337 9.18 12.92 2.10
N ARG A 338 10.48 12.62 2.22
CA ARG A 338 11.36 12.50 1.06
C ARG A 338 10.94 11.38 0.09
N VAL A 339 10.41 10.27 0.63
CA VAL A 339 10.07 9.09 -0.17
C VAL A 339 8.65 9.18 -0.75
N PHE A 340 7.70 9.74 0.00
CA PHE A 340 6.28 9.65 -0.34
C PHE A 340 5.65 10.97 -0.81
N ASP A 341 6.34 12.12 -0.78
CA ASP A 341 5.73 13.43 -1.08
C ASP A 341 5.01 13.45 -2.44
N GLU A 342 5.69 13.03 -3.50
CA GLU A 342 5.11 13.05 -4.86
C GLU A 342 3.89 12.11 -4.97
N ALA A 343 4.01 10.90 -4.45
CA ALA A 343 2.91 9.93 -4.44
C ALA A 343 1.73 10.40 -3.58
N ALA A 344 2.00 11.01 -2.44
CA ALA A 344 0.97 11.56 -1.56
C ALA A 344 0.22 12.73 -2.23
N ARG A 345 0.93 13.63 -2.89
CA ARG A 345 0.32 14.71 -3.68
C ARG A 345 -0.59 14.17 -4.78
N GLY A 346 -0.14 13.15 -5.50
CA GLY A 346 -0.96 12.46 -6.50
C GLY A 346 -2.23 11.86 -5.89
N ARG A 347 -2.11 11.12 -4.77
CA ARG A 347 -3.25 10.51 -4.08
C ARG A 347 -4.25 11.54 -3.54
N VAL A 348 -3.77 12.62 -2.93
CA VAL A 348 -4.62 13.71 -2.43
C VAL A 348 -5.39 14.37 -3.58
N ARG A 349 -4.68 14.71 -4.66
CA ARG A 349 -5.32 15.32 -5.85
C ARG A 349 -6.37 14.41 -6.45
N LEU A 350 -6.04 13.13 -6.65
CA LEU A 350 -6.97 12.14 -7.16
C LEU A 350 -8.21 11.99 -6.26
N SER A 351 -8.02 11.93 -4.95
CA SER A 351 -9.12 11.83 -3.99
C SER A 351 -10.08 13.03 -4.10
N LEU A 352 -9.53 14.24 -4.24
CA LEU A 352 -10.33 15.45 -4.43
C LEU A 352 -11.13 15.39 -5.74
N LEU A 353 -10.49 15.00 -6.85
CA LEU A 353 -11.14 14.87 -8.17
C LEU A 353 -12.25 13.81 -8.14
N ILE A 354 -11.98 12.64 -7.59
CA ILE A 354 -12.95 11.55 -7.50
C ILE A 354 -14.14 11.93 -6.60
N ASN A 355 -13.89 12.55 -5.45
CA ASN A 355 -14.98 13.03 -4.57
C ASN A 355 -15.86 14.06 -5.30
N LYS A 356 -15.25 14.98 -6.05
CA LYS A 356 -15.97 15.96 -6.84
C LYS A 356 -16.82 15.30 -7.94
N LEU A 357 -16.28 14.31 -8.62
CA LEU A 357 -17.02 13.55 -9.63
C LEU A 357 -18.20 12.78 -9.02
N PHE A 358 -18.03 12.20 -7.82
CA PHE A 358 -19.14 11.58 -7.10
C PHE A 358 -20.25 12.57 -6.72
N GLU A 359 -19.87 13.76 -6.26
CA GLU A 359 -20.85 14.83 -5.96
C GLU A 359 -21.65 15.29 -7.20
N GLU A 360 -20.99 15.39 -8.36
CA GLU A 360 -21.58 15.85 -9.59
C GLU A 360 -22.41 14.78 -10.29
N ARG A 361 -21.91 13.55 -10.36
CA ARG A 361 -22.50 12.46 -11.12
C ARG A 361 -23.52 11.64 -10.34
N LYS A 362 -23.34 11.56 -9.03
CA LYS A 362 -24.21 10.82 -8.08
C LYS A 362 -24.59 9.43 -8.59
N PRO A 363 -23.61 8.57 -8.91
CA PRO A 363 -23.91 7.24 -9.43
C PRO A 363 -24.77 6.47 -8.42
N GLU A 364 -25.85 5.87 -8.90
CA GLU A 364 -26.68 5.00 -8.08
C GLU A 364 -26.05 3.60 -8.03
N LEU A 365 -26.01 3.01 -6.84
CA LEU A 365 -25.42 1.71 -6.63
C LEU A 365 -26.21 0.61 -7.36
N ASP A 366 -25.57 -0.06 -8.29
CA ASP A 366 -26.09 -1.25 -8.95
C ASP A 366 -25.99 -2.47 -8.02
N LYS A 367 -27.09 -2.78 -7.36
CA LYS A 367 -27.18 -3.94 -6.44
C LYS A 367 -26.92 -5.27 -7.14
N ALA A 368 -27.25 -5.40 -8.42
CA ALA A 368 -27.00 -6.63 -9.17
C ALA A 368 -25.49 -6.87 -9.34
N ARG A 369 -24.72 -5.82 -9.64
CA ARG A 369 -23.24 -5.90 -9.67
C ARG A 369 -22.63 -6.28 -8.31
N VAL A 370 -23.20 -5.79 -7.21
CA VAL A 370 -22.75 -6.17 -5.86
C VAL A 370 -22.95 -7.66 -5.63
N GLU A 371 -24.14 -8.18 -5.90
CA GLU A 371 -24.44 -9.61 -5.72
C GLU A 371 -23.61 -10.48 -6.67
N GLU A 372 -23.44 -10.08 -7.94
CA GLU A 372 -22.56 -10.75 -8.91
C GLU A 372 -21.11 -10.83 -8.38
N ARG A 373 -20.61 -9.73 -7.80
CA ARG A 373 -19.26 -9.69 -7.25
C ARG A 373 -19.12 -10.62 -6.04
N ILE A 374 -20.10 -10.64 -5.14
CA ILE A 374 -20.12 -11.56 -3.99
C ILE A 374 -20.12 -13.01 -4.49
N GLN A 375 -20.95 -13.34 -5.46
CA GLN A 375 -20.99 -14.68 -6.07
C GLN A 375 -19.65 -15.05 -6.72
N SER A 376 -19.05 -14.12 -7.46
CA SER A 376 -17.74 -14.33 -8.09
C SER A 376 -16.65 -14.61 -7.07
N ILE A 377 -16.63 -13.90 -5.95
CA ILE A 377 -15.69 -14.17 -4.85
C ILE A 377 -15.99 -15.53 -4.22
N ALA A 378 -17.25 -15.81 -3.96
CA ALA A 378 -17.67 -17.06 -3.31
C ALA A 378 -17.25 -18.31 -4.09
N THR A 379 -17.26 -18.26 -5.43
CA THR A 379 -16.83 -19.40 -6.26
C THR A 379 -15.34 -19.78 -6.12
N THR A 380 -14.53 -18.95 -5.48
CA THR A 380 -13.10 -19.23 -5.25
C THR A 380 -12.82 -19.92 -3.92
N TYR A 381 -13.85 -20.14 -3.09
CA TYR A 381 -13.76 -20.79 -1.77
C TYR A 381 -14.39 -22.17 -1.78
N GLU A 382 -13.94 -23.05 -0.88
CA GLU A 382 -14.50 -24.41 -0.72
C GLU A 382 -15.95 -24.38 -0.28
N ASP A 383 -16.33 -23.44 0.60
CA ASP A 383 -17.70 -23.17 1.00
C ASP A 383 -18.15 -21.78 0.52
N PRO A 384 -18.77 -21.69 -0.66
CA PRO A 384 -19.30 -20.43 -1.19
C PRO A 384 -20.33 -19.77 -0.29
N GLN A 385 -21.09 -20.55 0.47
CA GLN A 385 -22.16 -20.01 1.32
C GLN A 385 -21.60 -19.23 2.52
N GLU A 386 -20.45 -19.65 3.05
CA GLU A 386 -19.79 -18.95 4.14
C GLU A 386 -19.39 -17.51 3.70
N VAL A 387 -18.86 -17.35 2.50
CA VAL A 387 -18.50 -16.05 1.93
C VAL A 387 -19.72 -15.16 1.71
N ILE A 388 -20.79 -15.74 1.16
CA ILE A 388 -22.06 -15.00 0.96
C ILE A 388 -22.62 -14.54 2.31
N ASN A 389 -22.61 -15.42 3.31
CA ASN A 389 -23.06 -15.09 4.66
C ASN A 389 -22.18 -14.02 5.32
N PHE A 390 -20.87 -14.05 5.09
CA PHE A 390 -19.95 -13.03 5.57
C PHE A 390 -20.36 -11.64 5.07
N TYR A 391 -20.48 -11.43 3.76
CA TYR A 391 -20.89 -10.15 3.18
C TYR A 391 -22.31 -9.71 3.54
N ASN A 392 -23.20 -10.66 3.86
CA ASN A 392 -24.56 -10.35 4.29
C ASN A 392 -24.63 -9.91 5.76
N ASN A 393 -23.72 -10.38 6.62
CA ASN A 393 -23.74 -10.13 8.05
C ASN A 393 -22.72 -9.06 8.50
N ASP A 394 -21.63 -8.90 7.78
CA ASP A 394 -20.61 -7.89 8.07
C ASP A 394 -20.90 -6.61 7.28
N ARG A 395 -21.38 -5.58 8.01
CA ARG A 395 -21.78 -4.31 7.44
C ARG A 395 -20.59 -3.55 6.84
N ASP A 396 -19.42 -3.62 7.48
CA ASP A 396 -18.24 -2.88 7.05
C ASP A 396 -17.66 -3.50 5.77
N ALA A 397 -17.57 -4.82 5.71
CA ALA A 397 -17.16 -5.55 4.51
C ALA A 397 -18.09 -5.25 3.33
N ARG A 398 -19.41 -5.25 3.57
CA ARG A 398 -20.39 -4.92 2.54
C ARG A 398 -20.28 -3.48 2.07
N THR A 399 -20.16 -2.52 2.98
CA THR A 399 -20.00 -1.10 2.66
C THR A 399 -18.74 -0.85 1.82
N ASN A 400 -17.64 -1.50 2.15
CA ASN A 400 -16.39 -1.40 1.39
C ASN A 400 -16.55 -1.95 -0.03
N LEU A 401 -17.25 -3.08 -0.19
CA LEU A 401 -17.54 -3.66 -1.50
C LEU A 401 -18.45 -2.75 -2.34
N GLU A 402 -19.50 -2.21 -1.72
CA GLU A 402 -20.43 -1.28 -2.38
C GLU A 402 -19.72 0.00 -2.84
N ALA A 403 -18.81 0.54 -2.02
CA ALA A 403 -17.97 1.69 -2.40
C ALA A 403 -17.07 1.37 -3.59
N ALA A 404 -16.44 0.19 -3.62
CA ALA A 404 -15.63 -0.25 -4.75
C ALA A 404 -16.45 -0.40 -6.04
N ILE A 405 -17.68 -0.94 -5.96
CA ILE A 405 -18.58 -1.05 -7.11
C ILE A 405 -19.03 0.33 -7.60
N LEU A 406 -19.33 1.26 -6.69
CA LEU A 406 -19.65 2.65 -7.06
C LEU A 406 -18.48 3.33 -7.77
N GLU A 407 -17.25 3.12 -7.32
CA GLU A 407 -16.06 3.65 -7.99
C GLU A 407 -15.92 3.04 -9.40
N GLU A 408 -16.12 1.73 -9.56
CA GLU A 408 -16.11 1.07 -10.87
C GLU A 408 -17.18 1.65 -11.80
N GLN A 409 -18.39 1.90 -11.31
CA GLN A 409 -19.46 2.51 -12.09
C GLN A 409 -19.14 3.95 -12.51
N LEU A 410 -18.49 4.72 -11.62
CA LEU A 410 -18.00 6.05 -11.97
C LEU A 410 -16.97 5.97 -13.09
N ILE A 411 -16.01 5.05 -12.98
CA ILE A 411 -14.98 4.83 -14.01
C ILE A 411 -15.63 4.43 -15.34
N ASP A 412 -16.62 3.54 -15.34
CA ASP A 412 -17.35 3.16 -16.55
C ASP A 412 -18.01 4.39 -17.22
N GLN A 413 -18.67 5.27 -16.45
CA GLN A 413 -19.24 6.52 -16.98
C GLN A 413 -18.18 7.49 -17.53
N LEU A 414 -16.96 7.50 -16.96
CA LEU A 414 -15.86 8.30 -17.49
C LEU A 414 -15.34 7.73 -18.82
N TYR A 415 -15.27 6.41 -18.94
CA TYR A 415 -14.89 5.73 -20.17
C TYR A 415 -15.89 5.95 -21.30
N GLU A 416 -17.19 6.14 -21.02
CA GLU A 416 -18.21 6.47 -22.04
C GLU A 416 -17.93 7.83 -22.71
N GLN A 417 -17.22 8.74 -22.03
CA GLN A 417 -16.88 10.08 -22.54
C GLN A 417 -15.46 10.16 -23.11
N ALA A 418 -14.58 9.23 -22.72
CA ALA A 418 -13.20 9.21 -23.18
C ALA A 418 -13.05 8.66 -24.60
N GLN A 419 -11.99 9.07 -25.27
CA GLN A 419 -11.57 8.45 -26.54
C GLN A 419 -10.77 7.19 -26.22
N VAL A 420 -11.34 6.02 -26.49
CA VAL A 420 -10.70 4.74 -26.21
C VAL A 420 -10.22 4.10 -27.50
N SER A 421 -8.96 3.69 -27.52
CA SER A 421 -8.37 2.81 -28.53
C SER A 421 -7.89 1.52 -27.87
N GLU A 422 -7.67 0.49 -28.67
CA GLU A 422 -7.19 -0.81 -28.19
C GLU A 422 -5.85 -1.16 -28.85
N GLU A 423 -4.98 -1.81 -28.08
CA GLU A 423 -3.70 -2.37 -28.52
C GLU A 423 -3.68 -3.86 -28.23
N GLU A 424 -3.42 -4.68 -29.24
CA GLU A 424 -3.30 -6.13 -29.04
C GLU A 424 -2.05 -6.45 -28.19
N LYS A 425 -2.25 -7.24 -27.13
CA LYS A 425 -1.21 -7.76 -26.26
C LYS A 425 -1.46 -9.23 -25.97
N THR A 426 -0.41 -9.94 -25.60
CA THR A 426 -0.54 -11.31 -25.13
C THR A 426 -1.21 -11.37 -23.76
N PHE A 427 -1.83 -12.50 -23.44
CA PHE A 427 -2.40 -12.75 -22.11
C PHE A 427 -1.39 -12.47 -20.99
N GLN A 428 -0.15 -12.92 -21.13
CA GLN A 428 0.91 -12.73 -20.14
C GLN A 428 1.28 -11.25 -19.94
N GLU A 429 1.36 -10.45 -21.03
CA GLU A 429 1.62 -9.01 -20.93
C GLU A 429 0.51 -8.28 -20.21
N VAL A 430 -0.76 -8.61 -20.49
CA VAL A 430 -1.90 -8.00 -19.80
C VAL A 430 -1.90 -8.37 -18.32
N MET A 431 -1.62 -9.63 -17.99
CA MET A 431 -1.52 -10.05 -16.59
C MET A 431 -0.39 -9.35 -15.83
N ALA A 432 0.77 -9.18 -16.47
CA ALA A 432 1.91 -8.44 -15.88
C ALA A 432 1.56 -6.95 -15.66
N LEU A 433 0.93 -6.29 -16.62
CA LEU A 433 0.43 -4.92 -16.48
C LEU A 433 -0.57 -4.79 -15.32
N GLY A 434 -1.51 -5.75 -15.21
CA GLY A 434 -2.49 -5.77 -14.13
C GLY A 434 -1.89 -5.97 -12.74
N GLN A 435 -0.74 -6.67 -12.64
CA GLN A 435 -0.01 -6.82 -11.37
C GLN A 435 0.76 -5.55 -10.98
N GLN A 436 1.37 -4.86 -11.94
CA GLN A 436 2.09 -3.60 -11.69
C GLN A 436 1.18 -2.45 -11.27
N ARG A 437 -0.10 -2.52 -11.58
CA ARG A 437 -1.11 -1.48 -11.35
C ARG A 437 -2.11 -1.81 -10.23
N GLY A 438 -1.82 -2.85 -9.44
CA GLY A 438 -2.65 -3.33 -8.32
C GLY A 438 -2.31 -2.77 -6.97
#